data_c0717a50e9b40b015a30210b3be59130
#
_entry.id   c0717a50e9b40b015a30210b3be59130
#
_cell.length_a   1.000
_cell.length_b   1.000
_cell.length_c   1.000
_cell.angle_alpha   90.00
_cell.angle_beta   90.00
_cell.angle_gamma   90.00
#
_symmetry.space_group_name_H-M   'P 1'
#
loop_
_entity.id
_entity.type
_entity.pdbx_description
1 polymer ?
#
loop_
_entity_poly.entity_id
_entity_poly.type
_entity_poly.pdbx_seq_one_letter_code
_entity_poly.pdbx_strand_id
1 'polypeptide(L)'
;PAIPMGKQSDRLESYGCSYTRTTGIWQTVWLEFTGRTYITERKITADPDTKSINFEGKLNNSAECEVIAEVFYKNEKVAECKTSAKGNFNITAAVDGDINLWDVLKPEIYDILLTVKNGEVSDFAKTYTGFRSIELKDGKFLLNGKSVFLRQILDQGFHPDGVYTFPTKEDV
;
A
#
# COMPACT_ATOMS: atom_id res chain seq x y z
N PRO A 1 -9.93 34.53 -1.54
CA PRO A 1 -10.35 33.12 -1.59
C PRO A 1 -9.98 32.45 -0.29
N ALA A 2 -10.92 31.68 0.30
CA ALA A 2 -10.63 30.90 1.48
C ALA A 2 -9.70 29.72 1.08
N ILE A 3 -8.47 29.74 1.53
CA ILE A 3 -7.51 28.67 1.31
C ILE A 3 -7.60 27.75 2.52
N PRO A 4 -7.75 26.43 2.35
CA PRO A 4 -7.70 25.49 3.46
C PRO A 4 -6.37 25.62 4.19
N MET A 5 -6.41 25.91 5.48
CA MET A 5 -5.20 26.10 6.29
C MET A 5 -4.80 24.85 7.08
N GLY A 6 -5.73 23.92 7.28
CA GLY A 6 -5.52 22.78 8.18
C GLY A 6 -5.16 23.25 9.59
N LYS A 7 -4.10 22.71 10.15
CA LYS A 7 -3.56 23.12 11.46
C LYS A 7 -2.44 24.16 11.38
N GLN A 8 -2.32 24.88 10.30
CA GLN A 8 -1.34 25.97 10.19
C GLN A 8 -1.77 27.16 11.04
N SER A 9 -0.82 27.74 11.75
CA SER A 9 -1.00 28.94 12.55
C SER A 9 -1.29 30.16 11.66
N ASP A 10 -2.16 31.05 12.11
CA ASP A 10 -2.34 32.40 11.53
C ASP A 10 -1.23 33.39 12.00
N ARG A 11 -0.36 32.96 12.91
CA ARG A 11 0.80 33.68 13.44
C ARG A 11 2.10 33.07 12.92
N LEU A 12 3.23 33.74 13.15
CA LEU A 12 4.55 33.22 12.81
C LEU A 12 4.96 32.04 13.71
N GLU A 13 4.40 31.95 14.90
CA GLU A 13 4.74 30.94 15.90
C GLU A 13 3.61 29.91 16.05
N SER A 14 3.97 28.73 16.46
CA SER A 14 3.02 27.68 16.85
C SER A 14 2.32 28.07 18.17
N TYR A 15 1.01 27.84 18.27
CA TYR A 15 0.25 28.04 19.50
C TYR A 15 -0.94 27.09 19.58
N GLY A 16 -1.34 26.71 20.78
CA GLY A 16 -2.47 25.80 20.98
C GLY A 16 -2.30 24.49 20.19
N CYS A 17 -3.21 24.21 19.27
CA CYS A 17 -3.15 23.05 18.36
C CYS A 17 -2.77 23.44 16.92
N SER A 18 -2.24 24.64 16.70
CA SER A 18 -1.80 25.14 15.40
C SER A 18 -0.28 25.20 15.33
N TYR A 19 0.26 24.78 14.19
CA TYR A 19 1.69 24.66 13.93
C TYR A 19 2.18 25.77 13.01
N THR A 20 3.50 25.95 12.96
CA THR A 20 4.17 26.90 12.07
C THR A 20 3.68 26.76 10.64
N ARG A 21 3.48 27.89 9.97
CA ARG A 21 3.08 27.92 8.56
C ARG A 21 4.15 27.35 7.66
N THR A 22 3.72 26.58 6.68
CA THR A 22 4.57 26.02 5.64
C THR A 22 3.97 26.29 4.26
N THR A 23 4.84 26.39 3.26
CA THR A 23 4.45 26.59 1.87
C THR A 23 5.31 25.71 0.98
N GLY A 24 4.70 25.09 -0.02
CA GLY A 24 5.39 24.27 -0.99
C GLY A 24 5.10 22.77 -0.83
N ILE A 25 5.87 21.96 -1.56
CA ILE A 25 5.78 20.49 -1.53
C ILE A 25 6.60 20.00 -0.35
N TRP A 26 5.94 19.39 0.61
CA TRP A 26 6.55 18.95 1.87
C TRP A 26 6.95 17.46 1.88
N GLN A 27 6.47 16.68 0.89
CA GLN A 27 6.84 15.28 0.73
C GLN A 27 7.85 15.09 -0.39
N THR A 28 8.48 13.93 -0.41
CA THR A 28 9.48 13.57 -1.41
C THR A 28 8.92 13.65 -2.83
N VAL A 29 9.69 14.25 -3.72
CA VAL A 29 9.45 14.23 -5.18
C VAL A 29 10.43 13.26 -5.80
N TRP A 30 9.93 12.36 -6.65
CA TRP A 30 10.78 11.37 -7.33
C TRP A 30 10.37 11.21 -8.79
N LEU A 31 11.24 10.56 -9.56
CA LEU A 31 10.99 10.17 -10.93
C LEU A 31 10.82 8.66 -11.00
N GLU A 32 9.80 8.20 -11.73
CA GLU A 32 9.60 6.80 -12.07
C GLU A 32 9.87 6.59 -13.56
N PHE A 33 10.70 5.59 -13.88
CA PHE A 33 10.93 5.15 -15.24
C PHE A 33 10.03 3.95 -15.50
N THR A 34 9.12 4.07 -16.45
CA THR A 34 8.15 3.03 -16.78
C THR A 34 8.33 2.53 -18.21
N GLY A 35 7.83 1.33 -18.49
CA GLY A 35 7.63 0.86 -19.85
C GLY A 35 6.55 1.67 -20.58
N ARG A 36 6.33 1.36 -21.89
CA ARG A 36 5.25 2.01 -22.66
C ARG A 36 3.86 1.65 -22.15
N THR A 37 3.70 0.44 -21.60
CA THR A 37 2.49 -0.02 -20.93
C THR A 37 2.85 -0.35 -19.51
N TYR A 38 2.18 0.29 -18.55
CA TYR A 38 2.45 0.17 -17.12
C TYR A 38 1.16 0.27 -16.30
N ILE A 39 1.21 -0.14 -15.04
CA ILE A 39 0.08 -0.12 -14.09
C ILE A 39 -0.03 1.27 -13.47
N THR A 40 -1.19 1.93 -13.64
CA THR A 40 -1.48 3.24 -13.06
C THR A 40 -2.21 3.15 -11.73
N GLU A 41 -3.05 2.14 -11.58
CA GLU A 41 -3.82 1.89 -10.35
C GLU A 41 -3.79 0.41 -10.03
N ARG A 42 -3.69 0.07 -8.75
CA ARG A 42 -3.79 -1.33 -8.30
C ARG A 42 -4.51 -1.42 -6.96
N LYS A 43 -5.27 -2.49 -6.81
CA LYS A 43 -5.84 -2.93 -5.54
C LYS A 43 -5.51 -4.41 -5.35
N ILE A 44 -5.02 -4.75 -4.17
CA ILE A 44 -4.62 -6.11 -3.82
C ILE A 44 -5.41 -6.52 -2.58
N THR A 45 -6.12 -7.62 -2.68
CA THR A 45 -6.97 -8.13 -1.60
C THR A 45 -6.59 -9.58 -1.32
N ALA A 46 -6.01 -9.82 -0.15
CA ALA A 46 -5.72 -11.18 0.32
C ALA A 46 -6.91 -11.68 1.16
N ASP A 47 -7.40 -12.85 0.82
CA ASP A 47 -8.50 -13.52 1.49
C ASP A 47 -7.97 -14.77 2.21
N PRO A 48 -7.97 -14.79 3.56
CA PRO A 48 -7.48 -15.92 4.32
C PRO A 48 -8.38 -17.16 4.24
N ASP A 49 -9.69 -16.98 4.00
CA ASP A 49 -10.64 -18.10 3.96
C ASP A 49 -10.47 -18.92 2.69
N THR A 50 -10.28 -18.24 1.56
CA THR A 50 -10.04 -18.89 0.25
C THR A 50 -8.55 -19.12 -0.02
N LYS A 51 -7.65 -18.67 0.86
CA LYS A 51 -6.19 -18.69 0.67
C LYS A 51 -5.76 -18.11 -0.68
N SER A 52 -6.38 -17.01 -1.09
CA SER A 52 -6.15 -16.40 -2.39
C SER A 52 -5.85 -14.92 -2.30
N ILE A 53 -5.20 -14.40 -3.34
CA ILE A 53 -4.92 -12.97 -3.49
C ILE A 53 -5.51 -12.52 -4.80
N ASN A 54 -6.42 -11.57 -4.73
CA ASN A 54 -7.00 -10.91 -5.90
C ASN A 54 -6.21 -9.64 -6.24
N PHE A 55 -5.93 -9.45 -7.52
CA PHE A 55 -5.23 -8.31 -8.09
C PHE A 55 -6.14 -7.63 -9.10
N GLU A 56 -6.56 -6.43 -8.77
CA GLU A 56 -7.31 -5.54 -9.67
C GLU A 56 -6.40 -4.36 -10.06
N GLY A 57 -6.46 -3.93 -11.31
CA GLY A 57 -5.67 -2.76 -11.71
C GLY A 57 -6.07 -2.16 -13.04
N LYS A 58 -5.50 -0.97 -13.28
CA LYS A 58 -5.61 -0.26 -14.55
C LYS A 58 -4.25 -0.07 -15.18
N LEU A 59 -4.24 -0.12 -16.51
CA LEU A 59 -3.10 0.18 -17.34
C LEU A 59 -3.23 1.61 -17.90
N ASN A 60 -2.10 2.23 -18.21
CA ASN A 60 -2.06 3.59 -18.77
C ASN A 60 -2.65 3.68 -20.21
N ASN A 61 -2.84 2.56 -20.87
CA ASN A 61 -3.38 2.49 -22.24
C ASN A 61 -4.14 1.17 -22.46
N SER A 62 -4.76 1.03 -23.64
CA SER A 62 -5.53 -0.16 -24.03
C SER A 62 -4.77 -1.10 -24.97
N ALA A 63 -3.44 -1.00 -25.04
CA ALA A 63 -2.64 -1.96 -25.78
C ALA A 63 -2.78 -3.35 -25.13
N GLU A 64 -2.86 -4.38 -25.95
CA GLU A 64 -2.89 -5.75 -25.46
C GLU A 64 -1.55 -6.11 -24.81
N CYS A 65 -1.61 -6.62 -23.59
CA CYS A 65 -0.43 -7.03 -22.84
C CYS A 65 -0.75 -8.25 -21.98
N GLU A 66 0.28 -8.94 -21.52
CA GLU A 66 0.18 -9.96 -20.49
C GLU A 66 0.48 -9.33 -19.13
N VAL A 67 -0.40 -9.54 -18.14
CA VAL A 67 -0.17 -9.18 -16.73
C VAL A 67 0.11 -10.46 -15.98
N ILE A 68 1.21 -10.47 -15.24
CA ILE A 68 1.66 -11.59 -14.40
C ILE A 68 1.76 -11.10 -12.97
N ALA A 69 1.19 -11.85 -12.03
CA ALA A 69 1.36 -11.62 -10.60
C ALA A 69 2.07 -12.82 -9.98
N GLU A 70 3.22 -12.60 -9.41
CA GLU A 70 4.01 -13.59 -8.67
C GLU A 70 3.99 -13.22 -7.18
N VAL A 71 3.75 -14.21 -6.33
CA VAL A 71 3.66 -14.07 -4.89
C VAL A 71 4.78 -14.86 -4.23
N PHE A 72 5.50 -14.22 -3.34
CA PHE A 72 6.62 -14.80 -2.60
C PHE A 72 6.38 -14.72 -1.10
N TYR A 73 6.74 -15.76 -0.39
CA TYR A 73 6.81 -15.77 1.05
C TYR A 73 8.20 -16.21 1.48
N LYS A 74 8.90 -15.34 2.21
CA LYS A 74 10.30 -15.56 2.63
C LYS A 74 11.24 -15.93 1.47
N ASN A 75 11.08 -15.23 0.35
CA ASN A 75 11.79 -15.41 -0.92
C ASN A 75 11.45 -16.69 -1.70
N GLU A 76 10.51 -17.51 -1.25
CA GLU A 76 10.02 -18.67 -2.00
C GLU A 76 8.74 -18.29 -2.75
N LYS A 77 8.66 -18.63 -4.04
CA LYS A 77 7.45 -18.38 -4.84
C LYS A 77 6.36 -19.36 -4.41
N VAL A 78 5.25 -18.83 -3.90
CA VAL A 78 4.12 -19.59 -3.36
C VAL A 78 2.86 -19.53 -4.21
N ALA A 79 2.78 -18.58 -5.14
CA ALA A 79 1.69 -18.50 -6.11
C ALA A 79 2.09 -17.69 -7.33
N GLU A 80 1.40 -17.95 -8.45
CA GLU A 80 1.51 -17.19 -9.68
C GLU A 80 0.18 -17.21 -10.42
N CYS A 81 -0.19 -16.10 -11.03
CA CYS A 81 -1.29 -16.04 -11.98
C CYS A 81 -0.97 -15.08 -13.10
N LYS A 82 -1.62 -15.25 -14.26
CA LYS A 82 -1.44 -14.38 -15.42
C LYS A 82 -2.71 -14.25 -16.24
N THR A 83 -2.82 -13.15 -16.97
CA THR A 83 -3.92 -12.89 -17.88
C THR A 83 -3.49 -11.98 -19.01
N SER A 84 -4.19 -12.06 -20.15
CA SER A 84 -4.17 -11.00 -21.15
C SER A 84 -5.09 -9.87 -20.72
N ALA A 85 -4.63 -8.63 -20.88
CA ALA A 85 -5.35 -7.44 -20.45
C ALA A 85 -5.33 -6.33 -21.52
N LYS A 86 -6.40 -5.53 -21.52
CA LYS A 86 -6.54 -4.29 -22.30
C LYS A 86 -7.14 -3.21 -21.42
N GLY A 87 -6.33 -2.28 -20.94
CA GLY A 87 -6.76 -1.17 -20.10
C GLY A 87 -7.01 -1.53 -18.63
N ASN A 88 -7.63 -2.66 -18.33
CA ASN A 88 -7.89 -3.13 -16.98
C ASN A 88 -7.60 -4.62 -16.83
N PHE A 89 -7.32 -5.07 -15.61
CA PHE A 89 -7.19 -6.48 -15.29
C PHE A 89 -7.82 -6.81 -13.93
N ASN A 90 -8.26 -8.05 -13.79
CA ASN A 90 -8.67 -8.64 -12.53
C ASN A 90 -8.32 -10.13 -12.57
N ILE A 91 -7.38 -10.53 -11.72
CA ILE A 91 -6.86 -11.90 -11.66
C ILE A 91 -6.68 -12.33 -10.20
N THR A 92 -6.76 -13.63 -9.95
CA THR A 92 -6.63 -14.20 -8.62
C THR A 92 -5.59 -15.31 -8.63
N ALA A 93 -4.65 -15.26 -7.68
CA ALA A 93 -3.71 -16.34 -7.40
C ALA A 93 -4.15 -17.09 -6.14
N ALA A 94 -4.28 -18.40 -6.23
CA ALA A 94 -4.41 -19.26 -5.07
C ALA A 94 -3.03 -19.60 -4.53
N VAL A 95 -2.85 -19.50 -3.20
CA VAL A 95 -1.62 -19.92 -2.54
C VAL A 95 -1.72 -21.38 -2.18
N ASP A 96 -0.76 -22.18 -2.62
CA ASP A 96 -0.71 -23.60 -2.33
C ASP A 96 -0.26 -23.85 -0.88
N GLY A 97 -0.96 -24.77 -0.22
CA GLY A 97 -0.64 -25.17 1.15
C GLY A 97 -1.18 -24.25 2.23
N ASP A 98 -0.41 -24.10 3.30
CA ASP A 98 -0.82 -23.29 4.44
C ASP A 98 -0.36 -21.86 4.31
N ILE A 99 -1.26 -20.91 4.66
CA ILE A 99 -0.95 -19.50 4.73
C ILE A 99 -0.53 -19.09 6.14
N ASN A 100 0.31 -18.06 6.23
CA ASN A 100 0.67 -17.43 7.49
C ASN A 100 -0.11 -16.12 7.63
N LEU A 101 -0.94 -16.04 8.68
CA LEU A 101 -1.72 -14.84 8.94
C LEU A 101 -0.84 -13.72 9.49
N TRP A 102 -1.11 -12.51 9.01
CA TRP A 102 -0.56 -11.31 9.59
C TRP A 102 -1.19 -11.04 10.96
N ASP A 103 -0.39 -10.78 11.95
CA ASP A 103 -0.80 -10.38 13.30
C ASP A 103 0.10 -9.25 13.79
N VAL A 104 -0.36 -8.47 14.77
CA VAL A 104 0.40 -7.34 15.35
C VAL A 104 1.75 -7.78 15.92
N LEU A 105 1.81 -8.95 16.55
CA LEU A 105 3.04 -9.50 17.13
C LEU A 105 3.83 -10.38 16.15
N LYS A 106 3.20 -10.76 15.04
CA LYS A 106 3.78 -11.59 13.98
C LYS A 106 3.35 -11.06 12.62
N PRO A 107 3.97 -9.99 12.12
CA PRO A 107 3.58 -9.32 10.88
C PRO A 107 4.07 -10.08 9.65
N GLU A 108 3.45 -11.22 9.37
CA GLU A 108 3.79 -12.03 8.19
C GLU A 108 3.33 -11.35 6.92
N ILE A 109 4.26 -11.14 5.98
CA ILE A 109 4.08 -10.41 4.74
C ILE A 109 4.43 -11.31 3.56
N TYR A 110 3.67 -11.17 2.49
CA TYR A 110 3.88 -11.79 1.19
C TYR A 110 4.31 -10.71 0.21
N ASP A 111 5.49 -10.86 -0.35
CA ASP A 111 6.00 -9.98 -1.39
C ASP A 111 5.34 -10.31 -2.73
N ILE A 112 5.09 -9.28 -3.52
CA ILE A 112 4.39 -9.38 -4.80
C ILE A 112 5.21 -8.68 -5.87
N LEU A 113 5.41 -9.38 -6.98
CA LEU A 113 5.91 -8.81 -8.22
C LEU A 113 4.80 -8.84 -9.27
N LEU A 114 4.36 -7.65 -9.68
CA LEU A 114 3.45 -7.49 -10.82
C LEU A 114 4.27 -7.12 -12.05
N THR A 115 4.15 -7.91 -13.10
CA THR A 115 4.85 -7.67 -14.38
C THR A 115 3.83 -7.43 -15.48
N VAL A 116 4.07 -6.41 -16.29
CA VAL A 116 3.30 -6.14 -17.52
C VAL A 116 4.22 -6.36 -18.71
N LYS A 117 3.85 -7.27 -19.61
CA LYS A 117 4.60 -7.57 -20.84
C LYS A 117 3.82 -7.12 -22.06
N ASN A 118 4.43 -6.26 -22.85
CA ASN A 118 3.92 -5.84 -24.15
C ASN A 118 5.04 -6.05 -25.21
N GLY A 119 5.00 -7.19 -25.88
CA GLY A 119 6.09 -7.62 -26.73
C GLY A 119 7.36 -7.91 -25.92
N GLU A 120 8.49 -7.34 -26.38
CA GLU A 120 9.78 -7.50 -25.69
C GLU A 120 9.96 -6.55 -24.49
N VAL A 121 9.11 -5.53 -24.39
CA VAL A 121 9.20 -4.52 -23.32
C VAL A 121 8.37 -4.97 -22.13
N SER A 122 8.99 -4.99 -20.97
CA SER A 122 8.32 -5.29 -19.70
C SER A 122 8.41 -4.10 -18.75
N ASP A 123 7.36 -3.92 -17.99
CA ASP A 123 7.33 -3.03 -16.82
C ASP A 123 6.99 -3.86 -15.56
N PHE A 124 7.43 -3.42 -14.39
CA PHE A 124 7.16 -4.16 -13.17
C PHE A 124 6.92 -3.24 -11.97
N ALA A 125 6.08 -3.70 -11.05
CA ALA A 125 5.83 -3.05 -9.78
C ALA A 125 6.01 -4.06 -8.64
N LYS A 126 6.83 -3.70 -7.66
CA LYS A 126 6.97 -4.47 -6.42
C LYS A 126 6.04 -3.91 -5.36
N THR A 127 5.41 -4.80 -4.62
CA THR A 127 4.52 -4.45 -3.52
C THR A 127 4.40 -5.63 -2.54
N TYR A 128 3.51 -5.56 -1.58
CA TYR A 128 3.29 -6.63 -0.61
C TYR A 128 1.84 -6.67 -0.14
N THR A 129 1.47 -7.76 0.51
CA THR A 129 0.19 -7.93 1.21
C THR A 129 0.37 -8.83 2.44
N GLY A 130 -0.67 -8.95 3.26
CA GLY A 130 -0.74 -9.89 4.36
C GLY A 130 -2.14 -10.50 4.45
N PHE A 131 -2.22 -11.79 4.71
CA PHE A 131 -3.49 -12.47 4.96
C PHE A 131 -4.00 -12.12 6.35
N ARG A 132 -5.12 -11.41 6.42
CA ARG A 132 -5.80 -11.10 7.68
C ARG A 132 -7.28 -10.85 7.44
N SER A 133 -8.11 -11.17 8.43
CA SER A 133 -9.48 -10.70 8.51
C SER A 133 -9.63 -9.62 9.58
N ILE A 134 -10.46 -8.63 9.29
CA ILE A 134 -10.79 -7.54 10.22
C ILE A 134 -12.30 -7.44 10.28
N GLU A 135 -12.87 -7.54 11.49
CA GLU A 135 -14.30 -7.45 11.72
C GLU A 135 -14.61 -6.52 12.89
N LEU A 136 -15.76 -5.88 12.85
CA LEU A 136 -16.38 -5.23 14.00
C LEU A 136 -17.63 -6.04 14.38
N LYS A 137 -17.56 -6.75 15.50
CA LYS A 137 -18.63 -7.61 15.97
C LYS A 137 -18.89 -7.41 17.46
N ASP A 138 -20.15 -7.22 17.83
CA ASP A 138 -20.59 -7.01 19.22
C ASP A 138 -19.81 -5.89 19.93
N GLY A 139 -19.51 -4.79 19.19
CA GLY A 139 -18.74 -3.66 19.69
C GLY A 139 -17.25 -3.95 19.91
N LYS A 140 -16.74 -5.09 19.45
CA LYS A 140 -15.34 -5.50 19.54
C LYS A 140 -14.68 -5.49 18.18
N PHE A 141 -13.44 -5.03 18.16
CA PHE A 141 -12.57 -5.16 17.00
C PHE A 141 -11.93 -6.56 16.99
N LEU A 142 -12.15 -7.30 15.92
CA LEU A 142 -11.59 -8.64 15.75
C LEU A 142 -10.52 -8.62 14.66
N LEU A 143 -9.36 -9.18 14.95
CA LEU A 143 -8.30 -9.49 14.01
C LEU A 143 -8.16 -11.01 13.93
N ASN A 144 -8.33 -11.58 12.75
CA ASN A 144 -8.31 -13.02 12.54
C ASN A 144 -9.26 -13.77 13.50
N GLY A 145 -10.47 -13.22 13.70
CA GLY A 145 -11.48 -13.76 14.61
C GLY A 145 -11.21 -13.57 16.11
N LYS A 146 -10.08 -12.97 16.49
CA LYS A 146 -9.71 -12.73 17.90
C LYS A 146 -9.92 -11.27 18.27
N SER A 147 -10.51 -11.01 19.45
CA SER A 147 -10.69 -9.66 19.95
C SER A 147 -9.34 -9.01 20.25
N VAL A 148 -9.13 -7.81 19.70
CA VAL A 148 -7.92 -7.00 19.89
C VAL A 148 -8.30 -5.66 20.50
N PHE A 149 -7.59 -5.27 21.55
CA PHE A 149 -7.66 -3.92 22.11
C PHE A 149 -6.63 -3.04 21.39
N LEU A 150 -7.13 -2.06 20.63
CA LEU A 150 -6.26 -1.13 19.90
C LEU A 150 -5.64 -0.11 20.86
N ARG A 151 -4.36 -0.28 21.15
CA ARG A 151 -3.56 0.72 21.85
C ARG A 151 -2.99 1.68 20.82
N GLN A 152 -3.44 2.92 20.89
CA GLN A 152 -3.09 3.93 19.90
C GLN A 152 -2.47 5.14 20.58
N ILE A 153 -1.61 5.82 19.85
CA ILE A 153 -1.08 7.14 20.19
C ILE A 153 -1.58 8.15 19.18
N LEU A 154 -1.72 9.39 19.58
CA LEU A 154 -1.97 10.49 18.67
C LEU A 154 -0.62 11.06 18.21
N ASP A 155 -0.30 10.85 16.93
CA ASP A 155 0.81 11.50 16.26
C ASP A 155 0.25 12.50 15.26
N GLN A 156 0.69 13.75 15.33
CA GLN A 156 0.27 14.80 14.41
C GLN A 156 1.31 15.09 13.34
N GLY A 157 2.41 14.34 13.30
CA GLY A 157 3.45 14.45 12.27
C GLY A 157 4.13 15.81 12.23
N PHE A 158 4.38 16.43 13.40
CA PHE A 158 5.07 17.71 13.49
C PHE A 158 6.42 17.56 14.20
N HIS A 159 7.47 18.01 13.52
CA HIS A 159 8.83 18.06 14.06
C HIS A 159 9.30 19.50 14.16
N PRO A 160 10.00 19.94 15.25
CA PRO A 160 10.42 21.32 15.43
C PRO A 160 11.26 21.87 14.29
N ASP A 161 12.18 21.07 13.71
CA ASP A 161 13.10 21.50 12.66
C ASP A 161 12.60 21.13 11.25
N GLY A 162 12.01 19.95 11.09
CA GLY A 162 11.53 19.44 9.81
C GLY A 162 10.09 19.76 9.48
N VAL A 163 9.35 20.33 10.42
CA VAL A 163 7.92 20.69 10.37
C VAL A 163 7.05 19.47 10.07
N TYR A 164 6.75 19.13 8.83
CA TYR A 164 5.94 17.96 8.45
C TYR A 164 6.77 16.75 8.02
N THR A 165 8.09 16.86 8.04
CA THR A 165 9.01 15.76 7.72
C THR A 165 10.09 15.64 8.79
N PHE A 166 10.42 14.42 9.16
CA PHE A 166 11.56 14.18 10.04
C PHE A 166 12.85 14.39 9.25
N PRO A 167 13.81 15.20 9.74
CA PRO A 167 15.06 15.50 9.04
C PRO A 167 15.94 14.28 8.80
N THR A 168 15.96 13.35 9.75
CA THR A 168 16.75 12.13 9.68
C THR A 168 15.91 10.89 10.06
N LYS A 169 16.46 9.70 9.80
CA LYS A 169 15.81 8.44 10.22
C LYS A 169 15.84 8.24 11.73
N GLU A 170 16.78 8.84 12.40
CA GLU A 170 16.98 8.78 13.84
C GLU A 170 15.95 9.64 14.59
N ASP A 171 15.31 10.60 13.91
CA ASP A 171 14.24 11.45 14.47
C ASP A 171 12.88 10.76 14.47
N VAL A 172 12.73 9.63 13.78
CA VAL A 172 11.51 8.82 13.72
C VAL A 172 11.48 7.83 14.88
#